data_8b72104233b9f2bf1bfbcc587e482353
#
_entry.id   8b72104233b9f2bf1bfbcc587e482353
#
_cell.length_a   1.000
_cell.length_b   1.000
_cell.length_c   1.000
_cell.angle_alpha   90.00
_cell.angle_beta   90.00
_cell.angle_gamma   90.00
#
_symmetry.space_group_name_H-M   'P 1'
#
loop_
_entity.id
_entity.type
_entity.pdbx_description
1 polymer ?
#
loop_
_entity_poly.entity_id
_entity_poly.type
_entity_poly.pdbx_seq_one_letter_code
_entity_poly.pdbx_strand_id
1 'polypeptide(L)'
;MRLRLLPKSTVRRLSFLLAATVAIAGLSACGSGGSSGSAGNATSGTINWWGWTPTDTATADNYIAAFNKQYPNIKVNYKLVNISDWVAALRPALASGQGPDVFDVQPGAYVTEFKSFAEDLTPMAEQALGSDWKSKVAPIGISGLTADGRLVAMSVGAVYAGMLWINEGTFQKYNLSPPTTLSEWEHVCQVLKQNNVGCFVQGAAQEGFDQDTLQSIANSVQPGLWTKASTGDAKWNDPGIVQTLAIWKQMFGDGIMQTGAVGYQQYPDANNDFLTGKYGMVMMGTWYTQYATNKAMTAALSAAGVSGAKPFPILPVAFPDVAGKGNTSEMYGDSDFGLAVATKSKNRAAAETFVKWVTTTTAGQQVIADQLDDLPALKSVEPNLNVIQLVNPSSQTKPVQDLVTSVGTVTEPRESLLSADVQTAILAAATSVATGKATPQQAADTLQQAAEAAGETFK
;
A
#
# COMPACT_ATOMS: atom_id res chain seq x y z
N MET A 1 -22.14 -17.48 -55.21
CA MET A 1 -21.61 -17.93 -56.51
C MET A 1 -20.18 -18.44 -56.29
N ARG A 2 -20.04 -19.75 -56.54
CA ARG A 2 -18.81 -20.57 -56.70
C ARG A 2 -17.79 -20.67 -55.57
N LEU A 3 -17.93 -21.81 -54.88
CA LEU A 3 -16.88 -22.66 -54.29
C LEU A 3 -15.67 -22.84 -55.22
N ARG A 4 -14.45 -22.96 -54.66
CA ARG A 4 -13.45 -23.87 -55.16
C ARG A 4 -12.67 -24.49 -53.99
N LEU A 5 -12.69 -25.83 -54.03
CA LEU A 5 -12.03 -26.80 -53.16
C LEU A 5 -10.62 -27.15 -53.69
N LEU A 6 -9.67 -27.33 -52.73
CA LEU A 6 -8.59 -28.33 -52.61
C LEU A 6 -7.55 -28.52 -53.74
N PRO A 7 -6.31 -28.99 -53.46
CA PRO A 7 -6.11 -30.40 -53.06
C PRO A 7 -5.05 -30.69 -52.00
N LYS A 8 -5.16 -31.88 -51.41
CA LYS A 8 -4.22 -32.64 -50.59
C LYS A 8 -3.07 -33.22 -51.42
N SER A 9 -1.84 -33.34 -50.87
CA SER A 9 -0.87 -34.41 -51.20
C SER A 9 0.10 -34.56 -50.03
N THR A 10 0.12 -35.62 -49.34
CA THR A 10 0.73 -36.95 -49.50
C THR A 10 2.07 -37.08 -48.77
N VAL A 11 2.02 -37.86 -47.74
CA VAL A 11 2.97 -38.68 -46.98
C VAL A 11 4.29 -39.04 -47.71
N ARG A 12 5.44 -38.93 -47.00
CA ARG A 12 6.54 -39.88 -47.10
C ARG A 12 7.23 -40.09 -45.76
N ARG A 13 7.06 -41.32 -45.25
CA ARG A 13 7.87 -41.92 -44.18
C ARG A 13 9.24 -42.28 -44.75
N LEU A 14 10.30 -42.03 -43.98
CA LEU A 14 11.54 -42.80 -44.13
C LEU A 14 12.09 -43.09 -42.73
N SER A 15 12.06 -44.37 -42.41
CA SER A 15 12.71 -44.99 -41.25
C SER A 15 14.18 -45.24 -41.57
N PHE A 16 15.10 -44.92 -40.64
CA PHE A 16 16.42 -45.56 -40.60
C PHE A 16 16.73 -45.94 -39.16
N LEU A 17 16.90 -47.27 -38.97
CA LEU A 17 17.50 -47.92 -37.81
C LEU A 17 19.02 -47.94 -37.96
N LEU A 18 19.76 -47.86 -36.86
CA LEU A 18 20.92 -48.67 -36.43
C LEU A 18 21.48 -48.05 -35.15
N ALA A 19 21.38 -48.70 -34.04
CA ALA A 19 22.17 -49.79 -33.38
C ALA A 19 23.32 -49.20 -32.53
N ALA A 20 23.09 -49.20 -31.25
CA ALA A 20 23.75 -49.79 -30.08
C ALA A 20 25.28 -49.68 -29.94
N THR A 21 25.70 -49.11 -28.81
CA THR A 21 26.72 -49.76 -27.94
C THR A 21 26.52 -49.33 -26.47
N VAL A 22 26.50 -50.37 -25.63
CA VAL A 22 26.33 -50.39 -24.19
C VAL A 22 27.68 -50.08 -23.50
N ALA A 23 27.68 -49.24 -22.49
CA ALA A 23 28.69 -49.32 -21.43
C ALA A 23 27.98 -49.11 -20.08
N ILE A 24 27.89 -50.18 -19.34
CA ILE A 24 27.41 -50.31 -17.96
C ILE A 24 28.56 -49.94 -17.03
N ALA A 25 28.33 -48.99 -16.14
CA ALA A 25 29.00 -48.98 -14.82
C ALA A 25 28.01 -48.49 -13.81
N GLY A 26 27.49 -49.37 -13.02
CA GLY A 26 26.59 -49.08 -11.91
C GLY A 26 27.32 -48.58 -10.68
N LEU A 27 26.56 -47.87 -9.88
CA LEU A 27 26.61 -48.05 -8.42
C LEU A 27 25.32 -47.49 -7.82
N SER A 28 24.65 -48.34 -7.13
CA SER A 28 23.42 -48.17 -6.40
C SER A 28 23.61 -47.18 -5.22
N ALA A 29 22.64 -46.32 -5.05
CA ALA A 29 22.27 -45.85 -3.71
C ALA A 29 20.76 -45.63 -3.72
N CYS A 30 20.04 -46.54 -3.09
CA CYS A 30 18.66 -46.37 -2.69
C CYS A 30 18.58 -45.25 -1.67
N GLY A 31 17.89 -44.16 -1.98
CA GLY A 31 17.41 -43.15 -1.06
C GLY A 31 15.97 -42.88 -1.38
N SER A 32 15.07 -43.39 -0.53
CA SER A 32 13.65 -43.04 -0.53
C SER A 32 13.51 -41.54 -0.26
N GLY A 33 13.31 -40.76 -1.30
CA GLY A 33 13.05 -39.33 -1.20
C GLY A 33 11.69 -39.03 -1.79
N GLY A 34 10.79 -38.53 -0.97
CA GLY A 34 9.52 -37.97 -1.42
C GLY A 34 9.75 -36.92 -2.52
N SER A 35 8.84 -36.81 -3.45
CA SER A 35 8.83 -35.82 -4.51
C SER A 35 8.67 -34.42 -3.93
N SER A 36 9.74 -33.84 -3.40
CA SER A 36 9.85 -32.39 -3.22
C SER A 36 10.09 -31.78 -4.61
N GLY A 37 9.12 -31.03 -5.11
CA GLY A 37 9.31 -30.22 -6.31
C GLY A 37 10.60 -29.42 -6.20
N SER A 38 11.38 -29.37 -7.29
CA SER A 38 12.65 -28.64 -7.31
C SER A 38 12.41 -27.18 -6.93
N ALA A 39 12.97 -26.76 -5.79
CA ALA A 39 12.84 -25.39 -5.28
C ALA A 39 13.61 -24.34 -6.11
N GLY A 40 14.27 -24.74 -7.20
CA GLY A 40 15.13 -23.88 -8.00
C GLY A 40 16.48 -23.62 -7.33
N ASN A 41 17.24 -22.65 -7.85
CA ASN A 41 18.55 -22.26 -7.34
C ASN A 41 18.43 -20.91 -6.60
N ALA A 42 19.00 -20.81 -5.40
CA ALA A 42 18.94 -19.61 -4.57
C ALA A 42 19.77 -18.43 -5.14
N THR A 43 20.68 -18.65 -6.06
CA THR A 43 21.58 -17.61 -6.60
C THR A 43 21.42 -17.36 -8.08
N SER A 44 20.50 -18.06 -8.76
CA SER A 44 20.25 -17.87 -10.20
C SER A 44 18.81 -18.26 -10.56
N GLY A 45 18.28 -17.63 -11.59
CA GLY A 45 16.94 -17.91 -12.13
C GLY A 45 16.25 -16.65 -12.61
N THR A 46 14.99 -16.82 -13.05
CA THR A 46 14.12 -15.71 -13.40
C THR A 46 12.89 -15.77 -12.50
N ILE A 47 12.61 -14.71 -11.81
CA ILE A 47 11.42 -14.56 -10.96
C ILE A 47 10.53 -13.43 -11.49
N ASN A 48 9.24 -13.61 -11.33
CA ASN A 48 8.24 -12.61 -11.65
C ASN A 48 7.67 -12.05 -10.33
N TRP A 49 7.80 -10.75 -10.15
CA TRP A 49 7.22 -10.01 -9.03
C TRP A 49 6.02 -9.21 -9.51
N TRP A 50 4.83 -9.47 -8.96
CA TRP A 50 3.65 -8.65 -9.15
C TRP A 50 3.42 -7.80 -7.92
N GLY A 51 3.20 -6.50 -8.14
CA GLY A 51 2.95 -5.55 -7.06
C GLY A 51 2.09 -4.38 -7.53
N TRP A 52 1.48 -3.69 -6.56
CA TRP A 52 0.89 -2.37 -6.79
C TRP A 52 1.84 -1.25 -6.39
N THR A 53 2.86 -1.59 -5.61
CA THR A 53 3.95 -0.72 -5.20
C THR A 53 5.29 -1.41 -5.46
N PRO A 54 6.35 -0.69 -5.90
CA PRO A 54 6.33 0.73 -6.28
C PRO A 54 5.32 1.05 -7.37
N THR A 55 4.70 2.23 -7.28
CA THR A 55 3.64 2.67 -8.19
C THR A 55 4.12 3.00 -9.61
N ASP A 56 5.43 2.86 -9.87
CA ASP A 56 6.05 3.00 -11.17
C ASP A 56 7.19 2.00 -11.38
N THR A 57 7.40 1.60 -12.63
CA THR A 57 8.43 0.61 -12.99
C THR A 57 9.85 1.13 -12.79
N ALA A 58 10.09 2.44 -12.87
CA ALA A 58 11.43 3.00 -12.71
C ALA A 58 11.91 2.89 -11.24
N THR A 59 11.01 3.02 -10.28
CA THR A 59 11.31 2.78 -8.87
C THR A 59 11.56 1.30 -8.60
N ALA A 60 10.74 0.39 -9.15
CA ALA A 60 10.98 -1.06 -9.09
C ALA A 60 12.35 -1.43 -9.72
N ASP A 61 12.69 -0.84 -10.84
CA ASP A 61 14.00 -1.04 -11.50
C ASP A 61 15.18 -0.61 -10.62
N ASN A 62 15.02 0.42 -9.76
CA ASN A 62 16.07 0.80 -8.80
C ASN A 62 16.25 -0.29 -7.73
N TYR A 63 15.18 -0.88 -7.21
CA TYR A 63 15.26 -2.00 -6.27
C TYR A 63 15.95 -3.20 -6.92
N ILE A 64 15.56 -3.55 -8.13
CA ILE A 64 16.13 -4.66 -8.91
C ILE A 64 17.59 -4.41 -9.23
N ALA A 65 17.96 -3.20 -9.65
CA ALA A 65 19.34 -2.85 -9.94
C ALA A 65 20.26 -2.91 -8.70
N ALA A 66 19.74 -2.49 -7.55
CA ALA A 66 20.46 -2.60 -6.29
C ALA A 66 20.63 -4.07 -5.86
N PHE A 67 19.57 -4.88 -5.96
CA PHE A 67 19.60 -6.32 -5.71
C PHE A 67 20.60 -7.03 -6.63
N ASN A 68 20.61 -6.72 -7.91
CA ASN A 68 21.47 -7.35 -8.91
C ASN A 68 22.97 -7.04 -8.75
N LYS A 69 23.33 -6.02 -7.95
CA LYS A 69 24.76 -5.82 -7.55
C LYS A 69 25.27 -7.00 -6.72
N GLN A 70 24.41 -7.62 -5.93
CA GLN A 70 24.77 -8.77 -5.09
C GLN A 70 24.38 -10.11 -5.74
N TYR A 71 23.27 -10.15 -6.49
CA TYR A 71 22.72 -11.35 -7.12
C TYR A 71 22.55 -11.19 -8.65
N PRO A 72 23.66 -11.06 -9.41
CA PRO A 72 23.59 -10.72 -10.85
C PRO A 72 22.95 -11.80 -11.71
N ASN A 73 22.87 -13.04 -11.22
CA ASN A 73 22.30 -14.17 -11.95
C ASN A 73 20.82 -14.44 -11.65
N ILE A 74 20.19 -13.63 -10.79
CA ILE A 74 18.74 -13.65 -10.60
C ILE A 74 18.15 -12.50 -11.40
N LYS A 75 17.35 -12.82 -12.42
CA LYS A 75 16.56 -11.84 -13.15
C LYS A 75 15.22 -11.64 -12.46
N VAL A 76 14.86 -10.41 -12.14
CA VAL A 76 13.56 -10.04 -11.59
C VAL A 76 12.77 -9.27 -12.65
N ASN A 77 11.55 -9.73 -12.95
CA ASN A 77 10.62 -9.03 -13.82
C ASN A 77 9.50 -8.47 -12.95
N TYR A 78 9.42 -7.15 -12.83
CA TYR A 78 8.32 -6.48 -12.13
C TYR A 78 7.12 -6.28 -13.04
N LYS A 79 5.91 -6.56 -12.51
CA LYS A 79 4.64 -6.25 -13.17
C LYS A 79 3.79 -5.42 -12.21
N LEU A 80 3.58 -4.17 -12.57
CA LEU A 80 2.64 -3.29 -11.89
C LEU A 80 1.20 -3.73 -12.17
N VAL A 81 0.40 -3.89 -11.13
CA VAL A 81 -1.04 -4.13 -11.18
C VAL A 81 -1.68 -3.14 -10.22
N ASN A 82 -2.63 -2.35 -10.69
CA ASN A 82 -3.32 -1.39 -9.83
C ASN A 82 -4.01 -2.09 -8.66
N ILE A 83 -3.98 -1.47 -7.48
CA ILE A 83 -4.56 -2.05 -6.26
C ILE A 83 -6.07 -2.33 -6.42
N SER A 84 -6.80 -1.48 -7.17
CA SER A 84 -8.22 -1.70 -7.49
C SER A 84 -8.50 -2.99 -8.28
N ASP A 85 -7.52 -3.49 -9.04
CA ASP A 85 -7.64 -4.69 -9.86
C ASP A 85 -6.94 -5.91 -9.22
N TRP A 86 -6.29 -5.71 -8.06
CA TRP A 86 -5.33 -6.64 -7.48
C TRP A 86 -5.90 -8.04 -7.24
N VAL A 87 -6.98 -8.14 -6.46
CA VAL A 87 -7.58 -9.43 -6.10
C VAL A 87 -8.08 -10.17 -7.35
N ALA A 88 -8.73 -9.43 -8.27
CA ALA A 88 -9.26 -10.00 -9.50
C ALA A 88 -8.16 -10.55 -10.43
N ALA A 89 -6.99 -9.90 -10.46
CA ALA A 89 -5.86 -10.34 -11.26
C ALA A 89 -5.05 -11.48 -10.60
N LEU A 90 -4.77 -11.34 -9.30
CA LEU A 90 -3.81 -12.21 -8.61
C LEU A 90 -4.41 -13.58 -8.24
N ARG A 91 -5.63 -13.61 -7.69
CA ARG A 91 -6.25 -14.85 -7.21
C ARG A 91 -6.30 -15.96 -8.28
N PRO A 92 -6.85 -15.76 -9.51
CA PRO A 92 -6.87 -16.79 -10.54
C PRO A 92 -5.47 -17.16 -11.02
N ALA A 93 -4.52 -16.22 -11.07
CA ALA A 93 -3.16 -16.48 -11.47
C ALA A 93 -2.44 -17.42 -10.49
N LEU A 94 -2.52 -17.15 -9.19
CA LEU A 94 -1.96 -18.02 -8.13
C LEU A 94 -2.65 -19.38 -8.11
N ALA A 95 -3.99 -19.41 -8.20
CA ALA A 95 -4.76 -20.65 -8.19
C ALA A 95 -4.37 -21.59 -9.36
N SER A 96 -4.15 -21.05 -10.55
CA SER A 96 -3.72 -21.81 -11.73
C SER A 96 -2.25 -22.24 -11.72
N GLY A 97 -1.41 -21.66 -10.84
CA GLY A 97 0.05 -21.85 -10.84
C GLY A 97 0.76 -21.16 -12.03
N GLN A 98 0.09 -20.19 -12.66
CA GLN A 98 0.66 -19.32 -13.70
C GLN A 98 0.86 -17.90 -13.16
N GLY A 99 0.79 -17.73 -11.84
CA GLY A 99 0.97 -16.47 -11.14
C GLY A 99 2.45 -16.10 -10.98
N PRO A 100 2.69 -14.99 -10.24
CA PRO A 100 4.04 -14.55 -9.90
C PRO A 100 4.75 -15.53 -8.97
N ASP A 101 6.07 -15.39 -8.88
CA ASP A 101 6.92 -16.05 -7.88
C ASP A 101 6.91 -15.27 -6.56
N VAL A 102 6.85 -13.93 -6.65
CA VAL A 102 6.75 -12.99 -5.54
C VAL A 102 5.55 -12.06 -5.77
N PHE A 103 4.79 -11.77 -4.73
CA PHE A 103 3.63 -10.87 -4.82
C PHE A 103 3.44 -10.06 -3.55
N ASP A 104 2.89 -8.87 -3.73
CA ASP A 104 2.56 -7.97 -2.63
C ASP A 104 1.34 -8.49 -1.85
N VAL A 105 1.35 -8.30 -0.54
CA VAL A 105 0.22 -8.59 0.35
C VAL A 105 0.01 -7.41 1.28
N GLN A 106 -1.17 -6.79 1.21
CA GLN A 106 -1.59 -5.78 2.17
C GLN A 106 -1.98 -6.43 3.50
N PRO A 107 -1.68 -5.81 4.64
CA PRO A 107 -2.12 -6.28 5.94
C PRO A 107 -3.64 -6.46 6.04
N GLY A 108 -4.07 -7.35 6.94
CA GLY A 108 -5.49 -7.56 7.22
C GLY A 108 -6.19 -8.46 6.20
N ALA A 109 -7.17 -7.94 5.48
CA ALA A 109 -8.05 -8.71 4.59
C ALA A 109 -7.27 -9.51 3.53
N TYR A 110 -6.24 -8.92 2.91
CA TYR A 110 -5.46 -9.60 1.87
C TYR A 110 -4.59 -10.74 2.42
N VAL A 111 -4.12 -10.63 3.66
CA VAL A 111 -3.42 -11.75 4.32
C VAL A 111 -4.34 -12.96 4.42
N THR A 112 -5.59 -12.75 4.84
CA THR A 112 -6.60 -13.81 4.93
C THR A 112 -6.91 -14.40 3.55
N GLU A 113 -7.04 -13.55 2.55
CA GLU A 113 -7.33 -13.91 1.17
C GLU A 113 -6.21 -14.77 0.54
N PHE A 114 -4.94 -14.38 0.74
CA PHE A 114 -3.81 -14.98 0.01
C PHE A 114 -2.97 -15.96 0.82
N LYS A 115 -3.20 -16.13 2.14
CA LYS A 115 -2.41 -17.00 3.01
C LYS A 115 -2.25 -18.45 2.50
N SER A 116 -3.22 -19.00 1.78
CA SER A 116 -3.16 -20.36 1.24
C SER A 116 -2.25 -20.47 0.01
N PHE A 117 -1.89 -19.36 -0.61
CA PHE A 117 -1.01 -19.29 -1.77
C PHE A 117 0.41 -18.88 -1.42
N ALA A 118 0.67 -18.49 -0.16
CA ALA A 118 1.95 -17.99 0.32
C ALA A 118 2.69 -19.04 1.15
N GLU A 119 4.02 -19.08 0.99
CA GLU A 119 4.93 -19.84 1.88
C GLU A 119 4.95 -19.20 3.28
N ASP A 120 5.28 -20.01 4.29
CA ASP A 120 5.58 -19.48 5.62
C ASP A 120 7.00 -18.90 5.66
N LEU A 121 7.10 -17.58 5.79
CA LEU A 121 8.37 -16.87 5.82
C LEU A 121 9.00 -16.76 7.22
N THR A 122 8.38 -17.32 8.27
CA THR A 122 8.95 -17.33 9.62
C THR A 122 10.36 -17.91 9.66
N PRO A 123 10.64 -19.10 9.05
CA PRO A 123 11.99 -19.66 9.04
C PRO A 123 13.01 -18.76 8.32
N MET A 124 12.59 -18.09 7.23
CA MET A 124 13.46 -17.14 6.51
C MET A 124 13.82 -15.93 7.39
N ALA A 125 12.83 -15.37 8.10
CA ALA A 125 13.04 -14.23 9.00
C ALA A 125 13.99 -14.61 10.16
N GLU A 126 13.79 -15.77 10.78
CA GLU A 126 14.66 -16.28 11.84
C GLU A 126 16.08 -16.55 11.35
N GLN A 127 16.24 -17.13 10.16
CA GLN A 127 17.56 -17.37 9.56
C GLN A 127 18.29 -16.05 9.25
N ALA A 128 17.57 -15.05 8.77
CA ALA A 128 18.15 -13.78 8.34
C ALA A 128 18.50 -12.85 9.51
N LEU A 129 17.62 -12.75 10.49
CA LEU A 129 17.69 -11.76 11.57
C LEU A 129 17.95 -12.37 12.96
N GLY A 130 17.91 -13.71 13.09
CA GLY A 130 18.06 -14.40 14.38
C GLY A 130 16.71 -14.69 15.05
N SER A 131 16.72 -15.46 16.13
CA SER A 131 15.52 -15.86 16.88
C SER A 131 14.75 -14.69 17.49
N ASP A 132 15.42 -13.55 17.66
CA ASP A 132 14.86 -12.29 18.17
C ASP A 132 14.38 -11.34 17.06
N TRP A 133 14.22 -11.82 15.82
CA TRP A 133 13.89 -11.02 14.64
C TRP A 133 12.71 -10.07 14.81
N LYS A 134 11.70 -10.47 15.58
CA LYS A 134 10.52 -9.63 15.88
C LYS A 134 10.88 -8.32 16.58
N SER A 135 11.98 -8.29 17.33
CA SER A 135 12.46 -7.06 17.98
C SER A 135 13.14 -6.09 17.03
N LYS A 136 13.62 -6.58 15.88
CA LYS A 136 14.38 -5.82 14.86
C LYS A 136 13.51 -5.21 13.78
N VAL A 137 12.28 -5.70 13.64
CA VAL A 137 11.28 -5.22 12.68
C VAL A 137 10.27 -4.34 13.41
N ALA A 138 9.70 -3.36 12.71
CA ALA A 138 8.61 -2.54 13.24
C ALA A 138 7.42 -3.44 13.64
N PRO A 139 6.84 -3.31 14.86
CA PRO A 139 5.79 -4.21 15.34
C PRO A 139 4.58 -4.28 14.42
N ILE A 140 4.16 -3.14 13.87
CA ILE A 140 3.06 -3.05 12.90
C ILE A 140 3.35 -3.80 11.59
N GLY A 141 4.63 -4.01 11.24
CA GLY A 141 5.07 -4.80 10.09
C GLY A 141 4.98 -6.31 10.29
N ILE A 142 4.56 -6.79 11.47
CA ILE A 142 4.49 -8.23 11.80
C ILE A 142 3.05 -8.67 11.98
N SER A 143 2.29 -7.97 12.84
CA SER A 143 0.95 -8.39 13.24
C SER A 143 0.00 -8.48 12.06
N GLY A 144 -0.04 -7.45 11.23
CA GLY A 144 -0.92 -7.37 10.06
C GLY A 144 -0.57 -8.35 8.93
N LEU A 145 0.65 -8.92 8.92
CA LEU A 145 1.12 -9.86 7.88
C LEU A 145 1.20 -11.32 8.35
N THR A 146 0.67 -11.61 9.55
CA THR A 146 0.66 -12.94 10.16
C THR A 146 -0.75 -13.51 10.17
N ALA A 147 -0.92 -14.76 9.76
CA ALA A 147 -2.17 -15.50 9.87
C ALA A 147 -1.91 -16.95 10.29
N ASP A 148 -2.78 -17.49 11.13
CA ASP A 148 -2.69 -18.88 11.63
C ASP A 148 -1.31 -19.23 12.21
N GLY A 149 -0.66 -18.25 12.86
CA GLY A 149 0.68 -18.39 13.44
C GLY A 149 1.84 -18.39 12.45
N ARG A 150 1.60 -18.18 11.16
CA ARG A 150 2.60 -18.13 10.09
C ARG A 150 2.78 -16.71 9.57
N LEU A 151 4.00 -16.34 9.26
CA LEU A 151 4.31 -15.09 8.55
C LEU A 151 4.02 -15.30 7.05
N VAL A 152 2.88 -14.77 6.59
CA VAL A 152 2.38 -14.90 5.21
C VAL A 152 3.21 -14.07 4.24
N ALA A 153 3.65 -12.90 4.68
CA ALA A 153 4.52 -12.01 3.93
C ALA A 153 5.49 -11.29 4.87
N MET A 154 6.66 -10.93 4.38
CA MET A 154 7.64 -10.15 5.13
C MET A 154 7.51 -8.67 4.78
N SER A 155 7.34 -7.82 5.81
CA SER A 155 7.17 -6.38 5.63
C SER A 155 8.31 -5.74 4.85
N VAL A 156 7.95 -4.95 3.86
CA VAL A 156 8.90 -4.10 3.11
C VAL A 156 9.15 -2.81 3.87
N GLY A 157 8.09 -2.19 4.35
CA GLY A 157 8.13 -0.95 5.10
C GLY A 157 6.86 -0.70 5.87
N ALA A 158 6.80 0.44 6.53
CA ALA A 158 5.66 0.88 7.30
C ALA A 158 5.15 2.21 6.76
N VAL A 159 3.84 2.34 6.70
CA VAL A 159 3.16 3.57 6.32
C VAL A 159 2.23 4.04 7.43
N TYR A 160 2.08 5.35 7.50
CA TYR A 160 1.26 6.01 8.50
C TYR A 160 0.36 7.03 7.82
N ALA A 161 -0.90 7.07 8.22
CA ALA A 161 -1.88 8.07 7.82
C ALA A 161 -2.20 9.00 9.00
N GLY A 162 -3.18 9.88 8.85
CA GLY A 162 -3.56 10.84 9.89
C GLY A 162 -2.96 12.22 9.66
N MET A 163 -2.57 12.55 8.42
CA MET A 163 -2.00 13.84 8.05
C MET A 163 -2.57 14.36 6.74
N LEU A 164 -2.35 15.62 6.47
CA LEU A 164 -2.59 16.26 5.18
C LEU A 164 -1.26 16.61 4.51
N TRP A 165 -1.29 16.68 3.18
CA TRP A 165 -0.22 17.27 2.40
C TRP A 165 -0.70 18.56 1.77
N ILE A 166 0.11 19.61 1.85
CA ILE A 166 -0.19 20.92 1.27
C ILE A 166 0.75 21.25 0.11
N ASN A 167 0.24 21.98 -0.87
CA ASN A 167 1.05 22.63 -1.88
C ASN A 167 1.64 23.93 -1.28
N GLU A 168 2.92 23.90 -0.90
CA GLU A 168 3.58 25.01 -0.24
C GLU A 168 3.50 26.31 -1.05
N GLY A 169 3.75 26.24 -2.36
CA GLY A 169 3.71 27.41 -3.24
C GLY A 169 2.32 28.05 -3.30
N THR A 170 1.26 27.25 -3.26
CA THR A 170 -0.12 27.74 -3.20
C THR A 170 -0.38 28.45 -1.87
N PHE A 171 0.03 27.85 -0.76
CA PHE A 171 -0.15 28.46 0.56
C PHE A 171 0.63 29.78 0.71
N GLN A 172 1.88 29.79 0.27
CA GLN A 172 2.71 31.02 0.26
C GLN A 172 2.10 32.13 -0.61
N LYS A 173 1.64 31.76 -1.82
CA LYS A 173 1.04 32.72 -2.78
C LYS A 173 -0.16 33.48 -2.21
N TYR A 174 -0.97 32.82 -1.42
CA TYR A 174 -2.19 33.37 -0.85
C TYR A 174 -2.05 33.73 0.63
N ASN A 175 -0.83 33.70 1.18
CA ASN A 175 -0.53 34.01 2.58
C ASN A 175 -1.38 33.17 3.55
N LEU A 176 -1.49 31.87 3.28
CA LEU A 176 -2.23 30.90 4.10
C LEU A 176 -1.30 30.15 5.04
N SER A 177 -1.82 29.82 6.21
CA SER A 177 -1.21 28.84 7.13
C SER A 177 -1.95 27.51 7.05
N PRO A 178 -1.30 26.37 7.30
CA PRO A 178 -1.99 25.09 7.46
C PRO A 178 -3.09 25.19 8.52
N PRO A 179 -4.31 24.68 8.24
CA PRO A 179 -5.40 24.74 9.20
C PRO A 179 -5.13 23.85 10.42
N THR A 180 -5.49 24.29 11.61
CA THR A 180 -5.41 23.53 12.87
C THR A 180 -6.79 23.19 13.44
N THR A 181 -7.83 23.85 12.93
CA THR A 181 -9.24 23.65 13.30
C THR A 181 -10.11 23.55 12.05
N LEU A 182 -11.34 23.07 12.21
CA LEU A 182 -12.32 23.00 11.12
C LEU A 182 -12.61 24.38 10.53
N SER A 183 -12.79 25.39 11.41
CA SER A 183 -13.06 26.78 10.98
C SER A 183 -11.90 27.39 10.20
N GLU A 184 -10.66 27.12 10.58
CA GLU A 184 -9.49 27.54 9.79
C GLU A 184 -9.43 26.82 8.45
N TRP A 185 -9.82 25.55 8.40
CA TRP A 185 -9.90 24.80 7.14
C TRP A 185 -10.94 25.38 6.19
N GLU A 186 -12.13 25.71 6.70
CA GLU A 186 -13.17 26.41 5.96
C GLU A 186 -12.66 27.74 5.41
N HIS A 187 -11.94 28.54 6.23
CA HIS A 187 -11.34 29.79 5.80
C HIS A 187 -10.33 29.60 4.66
N VAL A 188 -9.40 28.62 4.81
CA VAL A 188 -8.45 28.27 3.74
C VAL A 188 -9.21 27.90 2.44
N CYS A 189 -10.24 27.09 2.55
CA CYS A 189 -11.06 26.70 1.40
C CYS A 189 -11.76 27.90 0.75
N GLN A 190 -12.27 28.83 1.54
CA GLN A 190 -12.89 30.06 1.02
C GLN A 190 -11.89 30.91 0.22
N VAL A 191 -10.67 31.10 0.75
CA VAL A 191 -9.64 31.88 0.05
C VAL A 191 -9.20 31.21 -1.23
N LEU A 192 -8.94 29.90 -1.21
CA LEU A 192 -8.52 29.16 -2.41
C LEU A 192 -9.60 29.16 -3.47
N LYS A 193 -10.86 28.94 -3.10
CA LYS A 193 -12.02 28.97 -4.03
C LYS A 193 -12.21 30.35 -4.69
N GLN A 194 -12.03 31.45 -3.93
CA GLN A 194 -12.07 32.82 -4.49
C GLN A 194 -11.00 33.06 -5.55
N ASN A 195 -9.90 32.30 -5.49
CA ASN A 195 -8.77 32.36 -6.41
C ASN A 195 -8.79 31.24 -7.48
N ASN A 196 -9.93 30.54 -7.66
CA ASN A 196 -10.10 29.44 -8.60
C ASN A 196 -9.12 28.27 -8.39
N VAL A 197 -8.73 28.01 -7.13
CA VAL A 197 -7.94 26.86 -6.72
C VAL A 197 -8.84 25.92 -5.91
N GLY A 198 -8.78 24.63 -6.20
CA GLY A 198 -9.42 23.62 -5.38
C GLY A 198 -8.82 23.60 -3.96
N CYS A 199 -9.65 23.41 -2.95
CA CYS A 199 -9.18 23.43 -1.57
C CYS A 199 -8.53 22.11 -1.16
N PHE A 200 -9.34 21.10 -1.04
CA PHE A 200 -8.96 19.76 -0.57
C PHE A 200 -9.51 18.73 -1.52
N VAL A 201 -8.71 17.73 -1.86
CA VAL A 201 -9.12 16.62 -2.71
C VAL A 201 -8.97 15.28 -1.99
N GLN A 202 -10.00 14.44 -2.14
CA GLN A 202 -10.12 13.13 -1.52
C GLN A 202 -10.77 12.14 -2.46
N GLY A 203 -10.22 10.95 -2.56
CA GLY A 203 -10.83 9.82 -3.26
C GLY A 203 -11.79 9.06 -2.34
N ALA A 204 -12.94 9.64 -2.04
CA ALA A 204 -13.91 9.08 -1.11
C ALA A 204 -14.75 7.91 -1.68
N ALA A 205 -14.40 7.41 -2.87
CA ALA A 205 -14.96 6.18 -3.45
C ALA A 205 -14.03 4.97 -3.29
N GLN A 206 -12.84 5.16 -2.73
CA GLN A 206 -11.86 4.08 -2.59
C GLN A 206 -11.75 3.64 -1.13
N GLU A 207 -12.02 2.36 -0.89
CA GLU A 207 -11.85 1.72 0.42
C GLU A 207 -10.44 1.96 0.98
N GLY A 208 -10.33 2.14 2.29
CA GLY A 208 -9.08 2.46 2.99
C GLY A 208 -8.76 3.94 3.00
N PHE A 209 -8.98 4.68 1.91
CA PHE A 209 -8.67 6.11 1.86
C PHE A 209 -9.78 7.01 2.40
N ASP A 210 -11.07 6.66 2.24
CA ASP A 210 -12.17 7.28 2.96
C ASP A 210 -12.03 7.08 4.47
N GLN A 211 -11.61 5.87 4.85
CA GLN A 211 -11.32 5.47 6.22
C GLN A 211 -10.21 6.32 6.85
N ASP A 212 -9.14 6.66 6.12
CA ASP A 212 -8.07 7.53 6.64
C ASP A 212 -8.60 8.87 7.16
N THR A 213 -9.52 9.50 6.42
CA THR A 213 -10.15 10.73 6.88
C THR A 213 -11.11 10.48 8.05
N LEU A 214 -11.90 9.40 8.00
CA LEU A 214 -12.84 9.07 9.10
C LEU A 214 -12.11 8.74 10.40
N GLN A 215 -11.02 7.97 10.37
CA GLN A 215 -10.22 7.67 11.56
C GLN A 215 -9.58 8.94 12.13
N SER A 216 -9.09 9.84 11.28
CA SER A 216 -8.56 11.15 11.72
C SER A 216 -9.64 12.01 12.39
N ILE A 217 -10.86 12.03 11.85
CA ILE A 217 -12.01 12.70 12.48
C ILE A 217 -12.34 12.02 13.82
N ALA A 218 -12.39 10.69 13.86
CA ALA A 218 -12.68 9.93 15.09
C ALA A 218 -11.64 10.22 16.19
N ASN A 219 -10.36 10.32 15.84
CA ASN A 219 -9.30 10.69 16.79
C ASN A 219 -9.43 12.12 17.29
N SER A 220 -9.90 13.06 16.45
CA SER A 220 -10.26 14.41 16.90
C SER A 220 -11.47 14.40 17.84
N VAL A 221 -12.46 13.53 17.62
CA VAL A 221 -13.61 13.35 18.52
C VAL A 221 -13.20 12.72 19.85
N GLN A 222 -12.46 11.60 19.77
CA GLN A 222 -11.95 10.87 20.93
C GLN A 222 -10.78 9.98 20.49
N PRO A 223 -9.56 10.26 20.97
CA PRO A 223 -8.39 9.44 20.65
C PRO A 223 -8.60 7.94 20.91
N GLY A 224 -8.20 7.11 19.96
CA GLY A 224 -8.30 5.66 20.05
C GLY A 224 -9.73 5.09 19.88
N LEU A 225 -10.74 5.91 19.59
CA LEU A 225 -12.13 5.42 19.41
C LEU A 225 -12.26 4.49 18.21
N TRP A 226 -11.62 4.81 17.10
CA TRP A 226 -11.64 3.98 15.89
C TRP A 226 -11.03 2.61 16.15
N THR A 227 -9.86 2.56 16.78
CA THR A 227 -9.21 1.31 17.18
C THR A 227 -10.06 0.48 18.12
N LYS A 228 -10.75 1.11 19.09
CA LYS A 228 -11.68 0.41 19.97
C LYS A 228 -12.87 -0.20 19.21
N ALA A 229 -13.42 0.51 18.22
CA ALA A 229 -14.47 -0.04 17.38
C ALA A 229 -13.96 -1.21 16.53
N SER A 230 -12.74 -1.09 15.96
CA SER A 230 -12.10 -2.15 15.18
C SER A 230 -11.75 -3.40 15.99
N THR A 231 -11.59 -3.29 17.30
CA THR A 231 -11.33 -4.43 18.21
C THR A 231 -12.55 -4.95 18.94
N GLY A 232 -13.73 -4.36 18.73
CA GLY A 232 -14.97 -4.69 19.45
C GLY A 232 -15.03 -4.16 20.88
N ASP A 233 -14.06 -3.32 21.31
CA ASP A 233 -14.08 -2.65 22.62
C ASP A 233 -15.01 -1.43 22.64
N ALA A 234 -15.47 -0.98 21.48
CA ALA A 234 -16.56 -0.03 21.28
C ALA A 234 -17.41 -0.49 20.10
N LYS A 235 -18.62 0.03 19.98
CA LYS A 235 -19.53 -0.27 18.87
C LYS A 235 -19.34 0.75 17.73
N TRP A 236 -19.59 0.31 16.51
CA TRP A 236 -19.61 1.20 15.34
C TRP A 236 -20.76 2.21 15.34
N ASN A 237 -21.73 2.07 16.23
CA ASN A 237 -22.77 3.07 16.49
C ASN A 237 -22.61 3.81 17.83
N ASP A 238 -21.40 3.79 18.41
CA ASP A 238 -21.05 4.66 19.53
C ASP A 238 -21.32 6.12 19.19
N PRO A 239 -21.78 6.96 20.15
CA PRO A 239 -22.03 8.37 19.92
C PRO A 239 -20.84 9.13 19.29
N GLY A 240 -19.60 8.74 19.59
CA GLY A 240 -18.41 9.33 18.98
C GLY A 240 -18.27 8.97 17.51
N ILE A 241 -18.60 7.74 17.10
CA ILE A 241 -18.63 7.34 15.67
C ILE A 241 -19.75 8.07 14.93
N VAL A 242 -20.93 8.21 15.56
CA VAL A 242 -22.01 9.04 14.99
C VAL A 242 -21.58 10.48 14.80
N GLN A 243 -20.85 11.07 15.77
CA GLN A 243 -20.27 12.41 15.65
C GLN A 243 -19.22 12.47 14.53
N THR A 244 -18.39 11.44 14.37
CA THR A 244 -17.41 11.31 13.26
C THR A 244 -18.11 11.40 11.90
N LEU A 245 -19.17 10.62 11.71
CA LEU A 245 -19.98 10.65 10.47
C LEU A 245 -20.71 11.99 10.29
N ALA A 246 -21.09 12.68 11.37
CA ALA A 246 -21.70 14.00 11.28
C ALA A 246 -20.69 15.06 10.81
N ILE A 247 -19.45 15.04 11.32
CA ILE A 247 -18.36 15.93 10.86
C ILE A 247 -17.98 15.60 9.41
N TRP A 248 -17.87 14.33 9.04
CA TRP A 248 -17.67 13.91 7.65
C TRP A 248 -18.72 14.52 6.72
N LYS A 249 -20.00 14.44 7.08
CA LYS A 249 -21.10 15.08 6.33
C LYS A 249 -20.94 16.59 6.25
N GLN A 250 -20.53 17.23 7.35
CA GLN A 250 -20.33 18.67 7.42
C GLN A 250 -19.24 19.11 6.44
N MET A 251 -18.13 18.38 6.31
CA MET A 251 -17.04 18.70 5.36
C MET A 251 -17.53 18.77 3.90
N PHE A 252 -18.55 17.98 3.54
CA PHE A 252 -19.21 18.12 2.22
C PHE A 252 -20.09 19.34 2.15
N GLY A 253 -20.87 19.60 3.21
CA GLY A 253 -21.78 20.75 3.27
C GLY A 253 -21.08 22.10 3.24
N ASP A 254 -19.95 22.20 3.92
CA ASP A 254 -19.15 23.43 4.05
C ASP A 254 -18.17 23.63 2.88
N GLY A 255 -18.15 22.66 1.93
CA GLY A 255 -17.34 22.75 0.72
C GLY A 255 -15.84 22.58 0.95
N ILE A 256 -15.45 21.88 2.01
CA ILE A 256 -14.07 21.40 2.22
C ILE A 256 -13.81 20.28 1.20
N MET A 257 -14.66 19.24 1.18
CA MET A 257 -14.60 18.18 0.18
C MET A 257 -14.92 18.72 -1.22
N GLN A 258 -14.17 18.26 -2.21
CA GLN A 258 -14.45 18.60 -3.59
C GLN A 258 -15.80 18.01 -4.06
N THR A 259 -16.42 18.69 -5.02
CA THR A 259 -17.63 18.17 -5.66
C THR A 259 -17.33 16.83 -6.33
N GLY A 260 -18.16 15.83 -6.05
CA GLY A 260 -18.03 14.48 -6.65
C GLY A 260 -17.06 13.55 -5.93
N ALA A 261 -16.53 13.90 -4.75
CA ALA A 261 -15.57 13.08 -4.00
C ALA A 261 -16.00 11.62 -3.82
N VAL A 262 -17.30 11.37 -3.62
CA VAL A 262 -17.86 10.00 -3.47
C VAL A 262 -17.82 9.16 -4.75
N GLY A 263 -17.42 9.73 -5.87
CA GLY A 263 -17.18 9.03 -7.13
C GLY A 263 -15.70 9.08 -7.58
N TYR A 264 -14.83 9.67 -6.75
CA TYR A 264 -13.41 9.85 -7.04
C TYR A 264 -12.59 8.73 -6.40
N GLN A 265 -11.68 8.14 -7.18
CA GLN A 265 -10.64 7.26 -6.63
C GLN A 265 -9.50 8.10 -6.05
N GLN A 266 -8.87 7.61 -4.99
CA GLN A 266 -7.66 8.26 -4.46
C GLN A 266 -6.52 8.18 -5.47
N TYR A 267 -6.37 7.02 -6.09
CA TYR A 267 -5.48 6.77 -7.23
C TYR A 267 -6.31 6.27 -8.42
N PRO A 268 -6.21 6.87 -9.61
CA PRO A 268 -5.31 7.99 -9.93
C PRO A 268 -5.90 9.41 -9.71
N ASP A 269 -7.19 9.56 -9.41
CA ASP A 269 -7.91 10.82 -9.60
C ASP A 269 -7.44 11.93 -8.65
N ALA A 270 -7.58 11.73 -7.33
CA ALA A 270 -7.19 12.72 -6.32
C ALA A 270 -5.68 12.99 -6.34
N ASN A 271 -4.88 11.93 -6.48
CA ASN A 271 -3.44 12.02 -6.60
C ASN A 271 -3.02 12.91 -7.78
N ASN A 272 -3.54 12.64 -8.98
CA ASN A 272 -3.19 13.40 -10.17
C ASN A 272 -3.65 14.85 -10.09
N ASP A 273 -4.84 15.08 -9.54
CA ASP A 273 -5.36 16.44 -9.39
C ASP A 273 -4.55 17.28 -8.39
N PHE A 274 -4.08 16.68 -7.30
CA PHE A 274 -3.18 17.37 -6.38
C PHE A 274 -1.81 17.62 -7.00
N LEU A 275 -1.16 16.59 -7.56
CA LEU A 275 0.19 16.70 -8.15
C LEU A 275 0.22 17.65 -9.37
N THR A 276 -0.90 17.86 -10.05
CA THR A 276 -1.00 18.86 -11.12
C THR A 276 -1.29 20.29 -10.63
N GLY A 277 -1.35 20.48 -9.28
CA GLY A 277 -1.54 21.79 -8.67
C GLY A 277 -2.97 22.34 -8.72
N LYS A 278 -3.96 21.50 -9.03
CA LYS A 278 -5.38 21.91 -9.06
C LYS A 278 -5.94 22.16 -7.66
N TYR A 279 -5.36 21.49 -6.64
CA TYR A 279 -5.81 21.59 -5.25
C TYR A 279 -4.67 22.02 -4.33
N GLY A 280 -5.03 22.72 -3.25
CA GLY A 280 -4.10 23.16 -2.21
C GLY A 280 -3.73 22.08 -1.21
N MET A 281 -4.62 21.10 -0.99
CA MET A 281 -4.47 20.05 0.02
C MET A 281 -4.98 18.69 -0.48
N VAL A 282 -4.39 17.61 0.06
CA VAL A 282 -4.83 16.22 -0.14
C VAL A 282 -4.64 15.40 1.14
N MET A 283 -5.54 14.45 1.41
CA MET A 283 -5.35 13.44 2.46
C MET A 283 -4.49 12.31 1.92
N MET A 284 -3.30 12.14 2.47
CA MET A 284 -2.35 11.07 2.14
C MET A 284 -1.46 10.79 3.35
N GLY A 285 -0.90 9.61 3.42
CA GLY A 285 0.02 9.23 4.49
C GLY A 285 1.50 9.45 4.17
N THR A 286 2.36 8.76 4.92
CA THR A 286 3.83 8.89 4.79
C THR A 286 4.36 8.41 3.45
N TRP A 287 3.68 7.50 2.75
CA TRP A 287 4.04 7.07 1.38
C TRP A 287 4.07 8.24 0.39
N TYR A 288 3.41 9.35 0.73
CA TYR A 288 3.39 10.53 -0.12
C TYR A 288 4.69 11.35 -0.03
N THR A 289 5.55 11.06 0.94
CA THR A 289 6.86 11.72 1.12
C THR A 289 7.75 11.55 -0.11
N GLN A 290 7.62 10.47 -0.89
CA GLN A 290 8.33 10.28 -2.15
C GLN A 290 8.17 11.47 -3.11
N TYR A 291 6.95 12.04 -3.17
CA TYR A 291 6.66 13.18 -4.05
C TYR A 291 7.23 14.52 -3.54
N ALA A 292 7.82 14.56 -2.36
CA ALA A 292 8.68 15.67 -1.97
C ALA A 292 9.98 15.74 -2.78
N THR A 293 10.30 14.69 -3.56
CA THR A 293 11.49 14.63 -4.43
C THR A 293 11.20 15.05 -5.86
N ASN A 294 12.20 15.68 -6.51
CA ASN A 294 12.12 16.04 -7.94
C ASN A 294 11.86 14.80 -8.82
N LYS A 295 12.53 13.69 -8.51
CA LYS A 295 12.47 12.46 -9.32
C LYS A 295 11.07 11.86 -9.32
N ALA A 296 10.52 11.57 -8.13
CA ALA A 296 9.24 10.88 -8.00
C ALA A 296 8.08 11.76 -8.49
N MET A 297 8.07 13.07 -8.14
CA MET A 297 7.02 13.97 -8.64
C MET A 297 7.08 14.13 -10.16
N THR A 298 8.26 14.23 -10.76
CA THR A 298 8.40 14.28 -12.23
C THR A 298 7.88 13.01 -12.89
N ALA A 299 8.19 11.85 -12.32
CA ALA A 299 7.71 10.56 -12.83
C ALA A 299 6.19 10.46 -12.76
N ALA A 300 5.59 10.83 -11.62
CA ALA A 300 4.14 10.83 -11.43
C ALA A 300 3.42 11.78 -12.40
N LEU A 301 3.93 13.00 -12.59
CA LEU A 301 3.39 13.95 -13.58
C LEU A 301 3.46 13.41 -15.01
N SER A 302 4.56 12.77 -15.37
CA SER A 302 4.72 12.13 -16.67
C SER A 302 3.73 10.97 -16.86
N ALA A 303 3.57 10.13 -15.86
CA ALA A 303 2.61 9.01 -15.87
C ALA A 303 1.15 9.50 -15.98
N ALA A 304 0.83 10.64 -15.37
CA ALA A 304 -0.47 11.31 -15.50
C ALA A 304 -0.69 11.98 -16.87
N GLY A 305 0.28 11.89 -17.80
CA GLY A 305 0.18 12.48 -19.14
C GLY A 305 0.31 14.01 -19.15
N VAL A 306 0.81 14.61 -18.08
CA VAL A 306 0.96 16.06 -17.96
C VAL A 306 2.34 16.48 -18.43
N SER A 307 2.43 16.93 -19.68
CA SER A 307 3.68 17.45 -20.23
C SER A 307 3.94 18.88 -19.76
N GLY A 308 5.16 19.14 -19.30
CA GLY A 308 5.61 20.49 -18.95
C GLY A 308 5.21 20.97 -17.53
N ALA A 309 4.51 20.17 -16.74
CA ALA A 309 4.33 20.45 -15.32
C ALA A 309 5.67 20.34 -14.59
N LYS A 310 5.92 21.26 -13.68
CA LYS A 310 7.16 21.27 -12.87
C LYS A 310 6.85 20.77 -11.47
N PRO A 311 7.73 19.98 -10.86
CA PRO A 311 7.65 19.67 -9.45
C PRO A 311 7.54 20.94 -8.61
N PHE A 312 6.74 20.87 -7.56
CA PHE A 312 6.57 21.92 -6.57
C PHE A 312 6.71 21.34 -5.16
N PRO A 313 7.15 22.14 -4.17
CA PRO A 313 7.32 21.62 -2.82
C PRO A 313 5.98 21.32 -2.17
N ILE A 314 5.88 20.13 -1.60
CA ILE A 314 4.76 19.69 -0.76
C ILE A 314 5.24 19.51 0.66
N LEU A 315 4.38 19.80 1.64
CA LEU A 315 4.69 19.68 3.06
C LEU A 315 3.65 18.82 3.78
N PRO A 316 4.09 17.89 4.66
CA PRO A 316 3.17 17.21 5.56
C PRO A 316 2.73 18.14 6.66
N VAL A 317 1.45 18.11 7.01
CA VAL A 317 0.88 18.90 8.12
C VAL A 317 -0.08 18.01 8.90
N ALA A 318 -0.23 18.24 10.19
CA ALA A 318 -1.14 17.49 11.04
C ALA A 318 -2.59 17.66 10.56
N PHE A 319 -3.39 16.61 10.72
CA PHE A 319 -4.84 16.71 10.50
C PHE A 319 -5.45 17.65 11.56
N PRO A 320 -6.32 18.60 11.18
CA PRO A 320 -6.89 19.57 12.09
C PRO A 320 -7.76 18.96 13.20
N ASP A 321 -7.87 19.63 14.34
CA ASP A 321 -8.91 19.34 15.34
C ASP A 321 -10.29 19.77 14.79
N VAL A 322 -10.90 18.89 14.01
CA VAL A 322 -12.20 19.16 13.39
C VAL A 322 -13.39 19.01 14.35
N ALA A 323 -13.17 18.37 15.50
CA ALA A 323 -14.19 18.22 16.53
C ALA A 323 -14.18 19.38 17.54
N GLY A 324 -13.16 20.25 17.56
CA GLY A 324 -13.03 21.37 18.48
C GLY A 324 -12.86 20.94 19.94
N LYS A 325 -12.25 19.77 20.17
CA LYS A 325 -12.07 19.20 21.53
C LYS A 325 -10.64 19.33 22.05
N GLY A 326 -9.75 19.95 21.28
CA GLY A 326 -8.33 20.07 21.63
C GLY A 326 -7.55 18.77 21.43
N ASN A 327 -8.12 17.78 20.75
CA ASN A 327 -7.43 16.55 20.42
C ASN A 327 -6.67 16.74 19.10
N THR A 328 -5.35 16.59 19.14
CA THR A 328 -4.58 16.41 17.91
C THR A 328 -4.89 15.04 17.35
N SER A 329 -5.14 14.95 16.04
CA SER A 329 -5.23 13.65 15.38
C SER A 329 -3.84 13.02 15.42
N GLU A 330 -3.71 11.92 16.17
CA GLU A 330 -2.50 11.11 16.16
C GLU A 330 -2.43 10.33 14.86
N MET A 331 -1.20 10.05 14.39
CA MET A 331 -1.00 9.17 13.26
C MET A 331 -1.31 7.73 13.66
N TYR A 332 -1.70 6.95 12.70
CA TYR A 332 -1.96 5.51 12.78
C TYR A 332 -1.37 4.84 11.55
N GLY A 333 -1.00 3.56 11.64
CA GLY A 333 -0.28 2.92 10.55
C GLY A 333 -0.26 1.42 10.60
N ASP A 334 0.25 0.85 9.49
CA ASP A 334 0.47 -0.58 9.32
C ASP A 334 1.76 -0.81 8.51
N SER A 335 2.13 -2.07 8.27
CA SER A 335 2.98 -2.35 7.11
C SER A 335 2.28 -1.85 5.86
N ASP A 336 2.99 -1.17 4.95
CA ASP A 336 2.37 -0.79 3.67
C ASP A 336 1.99 -2.07 2.92
N PHE A 337 2.98 -2.91 2.71
CA PHE A 337 2.79 -4.25 2.17
C PHE A 337 3.89 -5.19 2.65
N GLY A 338 3.62 -6.45 2.49
CA GLY A 338 4.62 -7.49 2.62
C GLY A 338 4.88 -8.17 1.29
N LEU A 339 6.09 -8.67 1.09
CA LEU A 339 6.42 -9.55 -0.02
C LEU A 339 6.19 -11.01 0.40
N ALA A 340 5.30 -11.69 -0.33
CA ALA A 340 5.04 -13.11 -0.18
C ALA A 340 5.72 -13.92 -1.28
N VAL A 341 6.09 -15.15 -0.98
CA VAL A 341 6.59 -16.15 -1.95
C VAL A 341 5.49 -17.12 -2.28
N ALA A 342 5.20 -17.33 -3.56
CA ALA A 342 4.13 -18.21 -3.98
C ALA A 342 4.47 -19.67 -3.76
N THR A 343 3.57 -20.45 -3.12
CA THR A 343 3.72 -21.90 -2.89
C THR A 343 3.91 -22.72 -4.19
N LYS A 344 3.37 -22.23 -5.30
CA LYS A 344 3.49 -22.87 -6.62
C LYS A 344 4.66 -22.35 -7.47
N SER A 345 5.51 -21.48 -6.89
CA SER A 345 6.71 -20.99 -7.59
C SER A 345 7.66 -22.13 -7.92
N LYS A 346 8.11 -22.18 -9.17
CA LYS A 346 9.18 -23.09 -9.62
C LYS A 346 10.58 -22.55 -9.32
N ASN A 347 10.67 -21.25 -8.97
CA ASN A 347 11.90 -20.52 -8.65
C ASN A 347 11.91 -20.08 -7.19
N ARG A 348 11.28 -20.86 -6.29
CA ARG A 348 11.06 -20.49 -4.89
C ARG A 348 12.33 -20.03 -4.18
N ALA A 349 13.45 -20.76 -4.33
CA ALA A 349 14.70 -20.39 -3.67
C ALA A 349 15.25 -19.02 -4.13
N ALA A 350 15.13 -18.68 -5.41
CA ALA A 350 15.49 -17.35 -5.91
C ALA A 350 14.50 -16.27 -5.44
N ALA A 351 13.21 -16.60 -5.37
CA ALA A 351 12.18 -15.71 -4.84
C ALA A 351 12.41 -15.38 -3.36
N GLU A 352 12.69 -16.39 -2.53
CA GLU A 352 13.07 -16.21 -1.13
C GLU A 352 14.34 -15.36 -0.98
N THR A 353 15.34 -15.56 -1.86
CA THR A 353 16.57 -14.75 -1.84
C THR A 353 16.26 -13.27 -2.12
N PHE A 354 15.38 -12.99 -3.07
CA PHE A 354 14.94 -11.62 -3.36
C PHE A 354 14.17 -11.02 -2.19
N VAL A 355 13.14 -11.71 -1.69
CA VAL A 355 12.36 -11.25 -0.53
C VAL A 355 13.25 -11.01 0.67
N LYS A 356 14.12 -11.97 1.02
CA LYS A 356 15.08 -11.84 2.11
C LYS A 356 15.97 -10.60 1.93
N TRP A 357 16.52 -10.38 0.74
CA TRP A 357 17.38 -9.23 0.49
C TRP A 357 16.63 -7.91 0.69
N VAL A 358 15.44 -7.77 0.08
CA VAL A 358 14.64 -6.54 0.18
C VAL A 358 14.27 -6.23 1.63
N THR A 359 13.82 -7.24 2.39
CA THR A 359 13.12 -7.02 3.66
C THR A 359 13.99 -7.18 4.91
N THR A 360 15.16 -7.84 4.80
CA THR A 360 15.97 -8.19 5.98
C THR A 360 17.41 -7.72 5.92
N THR A 361 17.85 -7.11 4.81
CA THR A 361 19.21 -6.58 4.71
C THR A 361 19.24 -5.06 4.82
N THR A 362 20.28 -4.51 5.45
CA THR A 362 20.48 -3.05 5.48
C THR A 362 20.54 -2.47 4.06
N ALA A 363 21.18 -3.17 3.12
CA ALA A 363 21.30 -2.68 1.73
C ALA A 363 19.94 -2.60 1.02
N GLY A 364 19.08 -3.61 1.18
CA GLY A 364 17.73 -3.62 0.61
C GLY A 364 16.85 -2.56 1.25
N GLN A 365 16.85 -2.50 2.58
CA GLN A 365 16.04 -1.55 3.33
C GLN A 365 16.49 -0.09 3.15
N GLN A 366 17.80 0.17 2.91
CA GLN A 366 18.27 1.51 2.60
C GLN A 366 17.74 2.01 1.25
N VAL A 367 17.61 1.11 0.26
CA VAL A 367 17.00 1.49 -1.04
C VAL A 367 15.55 1.91 -0.86
N ILE A 368 14.81 1.23 0.02
CA ILE A 368 13.42 1.58 0.35
C ILE A 368 13.37 2.91 1.08
N ALA A 369 14.15 3.05 2.15
CA ALA A 369 14.22 4.27 2.95
C ALA A 369 14.53 5.52 2.09
N ASP A 370 15.51 5.41 1.18
CA ASP A 370 15.96 6.54 0.36
C ASP A 370 14.99 6.90 -0.78
N GLN A 371 13.99 6.06 -1.07
CA GLN A 371 12.89 6.40 -1.98
C GLN A 371 11.83 7.28 -1.30
N LEU A 372 11.74 7.25 0.02
CA LEU A 372 10.71 7.95 0.81
C LEU A 372 9.26 7.51 0.48
N ASP A 373 9.09 6.35 -0.12
CA ASP A 373 7.78 5.74 -0.35
C ASP A 373 7.30 5.08 0.94
N ASP A 374 8.16 4.22 1.50
CA ASP A 374 7.96 3.57 2.78
C ASP A 374 8.98 4.01 3.83
N LEU A 375 8.59 3.96 5.07
CA LEU A 375 9.56 3.91 6.17
C LEU A 375 10.04 2.47 6.34
N PRO A 376 11.36 2.23 6.43
CA PRO A 376 11.90 0.87 6.40
C PRO A 376 11.36 0.01 7.51
N ALA A 377 11.11 -1.27 7.22
CA ALA A 377 10.65 -2.23 8.21
C ALA A 377 11.72 -2.53 9.28
N LEU A 378 13.01 -2.46 8.92
CA LEU A 378 14.10 -2.63 9.88
C LEU A 378 14.32 -1.34 10.68
N LYS A 379 14.17 -1.43 12.00
CA LYS A 379 14.36 -0.30 12.94
C LYS A 379 15.75 0.33 12.93
N SER A 380 16.74 -0.36 12.36
CA SER A 380 18.14 0.10 12.29
C SER A 380 18.45 0.91 11.04
N VAL A 381 17.47 1.13 10.16
CA VAL A 381 17.64 1.83 8.89
C VAL A 381 16.78 3.09 8.88
N GLU A 382 17.34 4.21 8.44
CA GLU A 382 16.66 5.49 8.29
C GLU A 382 16.99 6.11 6.92
N PRO A 383 16.09 6.94 6.36
CA PRO A 383 16.35 7.67 5.11
C PRO A 383 17.58 8.58 5.24
N ASN A 384 18.43 8.58 4.24
CA ASN A 384 19.57 9.49 4.19
C ASN A 384 19.20 10.81 3.50
N LEU A 385 18.59 11.73 4.22
CA LEU A 385 18.13 13.03 3.69
C LEU A 385 19.26 13.89 3.11
N ASN A 386 20.54 13.59 3.38
CA ASN A 386 21.66 14.33 2.80
C ASN A 386 21.91 13.98 1.31
N VAL A 387 21.44 12.83 0.84
CA VAL A 387 21.61 12.41 -0.57
C VAL A 387 20.30 12.47 -1.35
N ILE A 388 19.17 12.63 -0.68
CA ILE A 388 17.84 12.71 -1.29
C ILE A 388 17.62 14.11 -1.87
N GLN A 389 17.26 14.18 -3.15
CA GLN A 389 17.03 15.43 -3.86
C GLN A 389 15.59 15.91 -3.71
N LEU A 390 15.29 16.59 -2.61
CA LEU A 390 14.01 17.26 -2.40
C LEU A 390 13.78 18.37 -3.43
N VAL A 391 12.52 18.69 -3.72
CA VAL A 391 12.14 19.78 -4.63
C VAL A 391 12.62 21.13 -4.10
N ASN A 392 12.43 21.38 -2.82
CA ASN A 392 12.93 22.56 -2.11
C ASN A 392 13.52 22.14 -0.74
N PRO A 393 14.82 21.80 -0.67
CA PRO A 393 15.43 21.35 0.57
C PRO A 393 15.29 22.36 1.73
N SER A 394 15.28 23.66 1.43
CA SER A 394 15.22 24.70 2.49
C SER A 394 13.90 24.69 3.28
N SER A 395 12.79 24.30 2.66
CA SER A 395 11.48 24.22 3.32
C SER A 395 11.07 22.81 3.69
N GLN A 396 11.57 21.79 2.96
CA GLN A 396 11.09 20.41 3.10
C GLN A 396 11.94 19.54 4.05
N THR A 397 13.27 19.82 4.20
CA THR A 397 14.14 18.91 4.98
C THR A 397 13.66 18.74 6.42
N LYS A 398 13.36 19.83 7.13
CA LYS A 398 12.91 19.72 8.50
C LYS A 398 11.53 19.05 8.65
N PRO A 399 10.47 19.45 7.91
CA PRO A 399 9.18 18.77 7.98
C PRO A 399 9.25 17.28 7.66
N VAL A 400 10.04 16.86 6.68
CA VAL A 400 10.24 15.44 6.34
C VAL A 400 10.99 14.72 7.46
N GLN A 401 12.03 15.31 8.04
CA GLN A 401 12.76 14.74 9.17
C GLN A 401 11.86 14.60 10.40
N ASP A 402 11.07 15.62 10.72
CA ASP A 402 10.15 15.62 11.84
C ASP A 402 9.09 14.52 11.65
N LEU A 403 8.57 14.35 10.43
CA LEU A 403 7.65 13.28 10.09
C LEU A 403 8.27 11.90 10.32
N VAL A 404 9.45 11.62 9.76
CA VAL A 404 10.17 10.34 9.93
C VAL A 404 10.42 10.05 11.41
N THR A 405 10.76 11.07 12.20
CA THR A 405 11.01 10.91 13.64
C THR A 405 9.73 10.62 14.43
N SER A 406 8.61 11.26 14.06
CA SER A 406 7.35 11.18 14.81
C SER A 406 6.69 9.82 14.77
N VAL A 407 6.88 9.04 13.69
CA VAL A 407 6.23 7.73 13.52
C VAL A 407 6.72 6.65 14.47
N GLY A 408 7.89 6.82 15.07
CA GLY A 408 8.47 5.82 16.00
C GLY A 408 7.62 5.54 17.25
N THR A 409 6.67 6.42 17.57
CA THR A 409 5.77 6.32 18.72
C THR A 409 4.35 5.85 18.35
N VAL A 410 4.04 5.71 17.07
CA VAL A 410 2.70 5.33 16.59
C VAL A 410 2.42 3.87 16.92
N THR A 411 1.29 3.63 17.56
CA THR A 411 0.83 2.29 17.95
C THR A 411 -0.57 1.95 17.45
N GLU A 412 -1.34 2.92 16.96
CA GLU A 412 -2.66 2.68 16.40
C GLU A 412 -2.55 2.05 15.01
N PRO A 413 -3.27 0.96 14.74
CA PRO A 413 -3.32 0.38 13.40
C PRO A 413 -4.20 1.21 12.47
N ARG A 414 -3.93 1.12 11.18
CA ARG A 414 -4.71 1.77 10.13
C ARG A 414 -5.89 0.90 9.71
N GLU A 415 -5.63 -0.25 9.11
CA GLU A 415 -6.67 -1.12 8.54
C GLU A 415 -6.46 -2.62 8.84
N SER A 416 -5.32 -2.99 9.43
CA SER A 416 -4.97 -4.39 9.67
C SER A 416 -5.92 -5.14 10.61
N LEU A 417 -6.73 -4.42 11.38
CA LEU A 417 -7.75 -5.01 12.27
C LEU A 417 -9.12 -5.18 11.60
N LEU A 418 -9.32 -4.65 10.38
CA LEU A 418 -10.61 -4.65 9.72
C LEU A 418 -10.72 -5.81 8.73
N SER A 419 -11.86 -6.50 8.75
CA SER A 419 -12.21 -7.44 7.68
C SER A 419 -12.65 -6.69 6.41
N ALA A 420 -12.59 -7.36 5.26
CA ALA A 420 -13.05 -6.79 3.99
C ALA A 420 -14.52 -6.36 4.03
N ASP A 421 -15.36 -7.14 4.72
CA ASP A 421 -16.79 -6.84 4.84
C ASP A 421 -17.02 -5.56 5.65
N VAL A 422 -16.23 -5.33 6.71
CA VAL A 422 -16.30 -4.11 7.52
C VAL A 422 -15.76 -2.91 6.77
N GLN A 423 -14.66 -3.03 6.03
CA GLN A 423 -14.15 -1.95 5.17
C GLN A 423 -15.19 -1.51 4.13
N THR A 424 -15.82 -2.47 3.46
CA THR A 424 -16.93 -2.20 2.52
C THR A 424 -18.11 -1.51 3.23
N ALA A 425 -18.45 -1.92 4.45
CA ALA A 425 -19.54 -1.31 5.20
C ALA A 425 -19.21 0.12 5.67
N ILE A 426 -17.94 0.41 6.01
CA ILE A 426 -17.44 1.77 6.32
C ILE A 426 -17.62 2.67 5.11
N LEU A 427 -17.15 2.26 3.92
CA LEU A 427 -17.32 3.03 2.68
C LEU A 427 -18.79 3.28 2.36
N ALA A 428 -19.66 2.28 2.55
CA ALA A 428 -21.10 2.42 2.34
C ALA A 428 -21.73 3.43 3.31
N ALA A 429 -21.35 3.39 4.61
CA ALA A 429 -21.80 4.34 5.61
C ALA A 429 -21.34 5.77 5.27
N ALA A 430 -20.05 5.97 4.98
CA ALA A 430 -19.46 7.24 4.57
C ALA A 430 -20.18 7.85 3.35
N THR A 431 -20.38 7.04 2.31
CA THR A 431 -21.05 7.45 1.07
C THR A 431 -22.53 7.80 1.31
N SER A 432 -23.24 7.02 2.12
CA SER A 432 -24.65 7.26 2.41
C SER A 432 -24.89 8.58 3.15
N VAL A 433 -24.00 8.91 4.07
CA VAL A 433 -24.03 10.17 4.85
C VAL A 433 -23.64 11.36 3.96
N ALA A 434 -22.58 11.23 3.19
CA ALA A 434 -22.10 12.28 2.28
C ALA A 434 -23.15 12.64 1.20
N THR A 435 -23.89 11.66 0.72
CA THR A 435 -24.96 11.85 -0.29
C THR A 435 -26.32 12.22 0.30
N GLY A 436 -26.44 12.29 1.64
CA GLY A 436 -27.69 12.57 2.34
C GLY A 436 -28.73 11.44 2.31
N LYS A 437 -28.35 10.23 1.87
CA LYS A 437 -29.23 9.06 1.83
C LYS A 437 -29.53 8.49 3.23
N ALA A 438 -28.62 8.72 4.18
CA ALA A 438 -28.79 8.34 5.56
C ALA A 438 -28.39 9.49 6.51
N THR A 439 -28.98 9.50 7.70
CA THR A 439 -28.44 10.32 8.80
C THR A 439 -27.18 9.65 9.35
N PRO A 440 -26.29 10.38 10.05
CA PRO A 440 -25.13 9.79 10.70
C PRO A 440 -25.49 8.61 11.63
N GLN A 441 -26.58 8.72 12.41
CA GLN A 441 -27.04 7.63 13.26
C GLN A 441 -27.48 6.39 12.46
N GLN A 442 -28.30 6.57 11.42
CA GLN A 442 -28.74 5.45 10.58
C GLN A 442 -27.57 4.75 9.88
N ALA A 443 -26.59 5.50 9.42
CA ALA A 443 -25.39 4.95 8.79
C ALA A 443 -24.54 4.17 9.81
N ALA A 444 -24.36 4.70 11.01
CA ALA A 444 -23.64 4.04 12.10
C ALA A 444 -24.35 2.75 12.55
N ASP A 445 -25.70 2.77 12.68
CA ASP A 445 -26.47 1.57 13.01
C ASP A 445 -26.37 0.48 11.93
N THR A 446 -26.38 0.89 10.66
CA THR A 446 -26.20 -0.04 9.53
C THR A 446 -24.78 -0.62 9.52
N LEU A 447 -23.77 0.19 9.78
CA LEU A 447 -22.37 -0.27 9.90
C LEU A 447 -22.21 -1.26 11.05
N GLN A 448 -22.81 -0.98 12.22
CA GLN A 448 -22.79 -1.91 13.37
C GLN A 448 -23.43 -3.27 13.00
N GLN A 449 -24.58 -3.25 12.34
CA GLN A 449 -25.24 -4.49 11.89
C GLN A 449 -24.40 -5.27 10.88
N ALA A 450 -23.71 -4.57 9.97
CA ALA A 450 -22.82 -5.20 9.00
C ALA A 450 -21.60 -5.84 9.66
N ALA A 451 -21.00 -5.17 10.65
CA ALA A 451 -19.87 -5.71 11.41
C ALA A 451 -20.28 -6.97 12.22
N GLU A 452 -21.44 -6.94 12.86
CA GLU A 452 -22.00 -8.13 13.55
C GLU A 452 -22.28 -9.29 12.57
N ALA A 453 -22.80 -8.99 11.37
CA ALA A 453 -23.04 -9.99 10.33
C ALA A 453 -21.71 -10.56 9.75
N ALA A 454 -20.64 -9.79 9.75
CA ALA A 454 -19.28 -10.22 9.41
C ALA A 454 -18.63 -11.09 10.51
N GLY A 455 -19.29 -11.26 11.65
CA GLY A 455 -18.83 -12.10 12.76
C GLY A 455 -18.02 -11.35 13.83
N GLU A 456 -17.98 -10.02 13.78
CA GLU A 456 -17.36 -9.24 14.84
C GLU A 456 -18.20 -9.30 16.13
N THR A 457 -17.50 -9.27 17.25
CA THR A 457 -18.14 -9.31 18.59
C THR A 457 -17.79 -8.05 19.36
N PHE A 458 -18.77 -7.46 19.99
CA PHE A 458 -18.65 -6.22 20.73
C PHE A 458 -18.90 -6.45 22.23
N LYS A 459 -18.12 -5.77 23.09
CA LYS A 459 -18.25 -5.81 24.55
C LYS A 459 -19.35 -4.91 25.07
#